data_43f6cef4e897796305149c409454839e
#
_entry.id   43f6cef4e897796305149c409454839e
#
_cell.length_a   1.000
_cell.length_b   1.000
_cell.length_c   1.000
_cell.angle_alpha   90.00
_cell.angle_beta   90.00
_cell.angle_gamma   90.00
#
_symmetry.space_group_name_H-M   'P 1'
#
loop_
_entity.id
_entity.type
_entity.pdbx_description
1 polymer ?
#
loop_
_entity_poly.entity_id
_entity_poly.type
_entity_poly.pdbx_seq_one_letter_code
_entity_poly.pdbx_strand_id
1 'polypeptide(L)'
;MQNTQKTAIVTGGSQGIGAGLVKAFLDRGYNVVANSRNITKSGAFEASDKLALVDGNAAEAATAAKIAEAAKGKFGSIDALVNNAGIYFSKHFTDYTVEDLRSLVSVNIEGFLFITQFAIKQMLVQKTGGSIVNITTTLVDHPIAGINSAVPMITKGGLEAVTRSLAMEYAKQGIRVNAVAPGIVDTPMHKNDPKDFLKTLQPMGQISDVKDIVAAIVYLTEAGQVTGEVLHVDGGAHVGK
;
A
#
# COMPACT_ATOMS: atom_id res chain seq x y z
N MET A 1 30.23 5.58 11.62
CA MET A 1 29.78 4.95 10.36
C MET A 1 28.30 5.22 10.25
N GLN A 2 27.84 5.96 9.25
CA GLN A 2 26.40 6.14 9.01
C GLN A 2 25.81 4.76 8.72
N ASN A 3 24.74 4.43 9.42
CA ASN A 3 23.97 3.21 9.16
C ASN A 3 23.42 3.30 7.73
N THR A 4 24.00 2.56 6.80
CA THR A 4 23.63 2.57 5.37
C THR A 4 22.40 1.73 5.09
N GLN A 5 21.79 1.14 6.12
CA GLN A 5 20.64 0.25 6.01
C GLN A 5 19.36 1.07 5.85
N LYS A 6 18.68 0.88 4.72
CA LYS A 6 17.41 1.57 4.41
C LYS A 6 16.28 1.12 5.32
N THR A 7 15.35 2.02 5.60
CA THR A 7 14.15 1.76 6.41
C THR A 7 12.88 1.85 5.56
N ALA A 8 12.07 0.79 5.59
CA ALA A 8 10.77 0.72 4.94
C ALA A 8 9.62 0.74 5.96
N ILE A 9 8.58 1.51 5.69
CA ILE A 9 7.32 1.50 6.44
C ILE A 9 6.29 0.75 5.61
N VAL A 10 5.56 -0.20 6.24
CA VAL A 10 4.47 -0.94 5.63
C VAL A 10 3.21 -0.81 6.48
N THR A 11 2.18 -0.12 5.98
CA THR A 11 0.87 -0.08 6.64
C THR A 11 0.05 -1.31 6.27
N GLY A 12 -0.81 -1.80 7.17
CA GLY A 12 -1.57 -3.05 6.96
C GLY A 12 -0.67 -4.30 6.93
N GLY A 13 0.44 -4.31 7.68
CA GLY A 13 1.51 -5.31 7.60
C GLY A 13 1.20 -6.67 8.21
N SER A 14 0.02 -6.90 8.81
CA SER A 14 -0.25 -8.14 9.58
C SER A 14 -0.71 -9.34 8.75
N GLN A 15 -1.12 -9.17 7.49
CA GLN A 15 -1.65 -10.24 6.64
C GLN A 15 -1.53 -9.89 5.14
N GLY A 16 -1.80 -10.87 4.27
CA GLY A 16 -1.88 -10.71 2.81
C GLY A 16 -0.65 -10.03 2.22
N ILE A 17 -0.86 -9.06 1.33
CA ILE A 17 0.20 -8.31 0.64
C ILE A 17 1.13 -7.63 1.66
N GLY A 18 0.58 -7.00 2.71
CA GLY A 18 1.37 -6.31 3.72
C GLY A 18 2.34 -7.23 4.45
N ALA A 19 1.91 -8.41 4.86
CA ALA A 19 2.79 -9.39 5.52
C ALA A 19 3.88 -9.90 4.56
N GLY A 20 3.53 -10.14 3.28
CA GLY A 20 4.49 -10.48 2.24
C GLY A 20 5.56 -9.39 2.04
N LEU A 21 5.17 -8.12 2.09
CA LEU A 21 6.07 -6.97 1.98
C LEU A 21 7.02 -6.87 3.17
N VAL A 22 6.51 -7.01 4.40
CA VAL A 22 7.36 -7.01 5.61
C VAL A 22 8.47 -8.03 5.47
N LYS A 23 8.12 -9.27 5.09
CA LYS A 23 9.10 -10.33 4.86
C LYS A 23 10.07 -9.97 3.73
N ALA A 24 9.57 -9.53 2.58
CA ALA A 24 10.40 -9.24 1.41
C ALA A 24 11.42 -8.11 1.66
N PHE A 25 11.05 -7.08 2.43
CA PHE A 25 11.98 -6.00 2.79
C PHE A 25 13.01 -6.47 3.83
N LEU A 26 12.62 -7.28 4.81
CA LEU A 26 13.58 -7.88 5.76
C LEU A 26 14.60 -8.78 5.04
N ASP A 27 14.13 -9.64 4.12
CA ASP A 27 15.00 -10.54 3.33
C ASP A 27 15.98 -9.75 2.44
N ARG A 28 15.65 -8.51 2.05
CA ARG A 28 16.52 -7.57 1.33
C ARG A 28 17.42 -6.71 2.21
N GLY A 29 17.37 -6.94 3.52
CA GLY A 29 18.22 -6.25 4.47
C GLY A 29 17.70 -4.88 4.91
N TYR A 30 16.48 -4.49 4.59
CA TYR A 30 15.88 -3.28 5.14
C TYR A 30 15.59 -3.43 6.63
N ASN A 31 15.63 -2.31 7.35
CA ASN A 31 14.85 -2.16 8.57
C ASN A 31 13.39 -1.97 8.20
N VAL A 32 12.46 -2.52 8.98
CA VAL A 32 11.03 -2.42 8.67
C VAL A 32 10.24 -1.92 9.87
N VAL A 33 9.36 -0.95 9.63
CA VAL A 33 8.29 -0.60 10.56
C VAL A 33 6.98 -1.10 9.97
N ALA A 34 6.39 -2.09 10.63
CA ALA A 34 5.11 -2.67 10.23
C ALA A 34 4.00 -2.18 11.14
N ASN A 35 2.90 -1.69 10.55
CA ASN A 35 1.73 -1.23 11.27
C ASN A 35 0.49 -2.04 10.89
N SER A 36 -0.32 -2.34 11.85
CA SER A 36 -1.75 -2.64 11.70
C SER A 36 -2.48 -2.36 13.01
N ARG A 37 -3.80 -2.47 13.03
CA ARG A 37 -4.63 -2.18 14.24
C ARG A 37 -4.16 -2.94 15.48
N ASN A 38 -3.72 -4.19 15.33
CA ASN A 38 -3.27 -5.07 16.42
C ASN A 38 -2.12 -5.98 15.93
N ILE A 39 -1.05 -5.41 15.35
CA ILE A 39 0.02 -6.21 14.75
C ILE A 39 0.80 -7.01 15.80
N THR A 40 1.00 -6.45 17.00
CA THR A 40 1.71 -7.12 18.11
C THR A 40 1.00 -8.36 18.61
N LYS A 41 -0.32 -8.43 18.43
CA LYS A 41 -1.17 -9.56 18.85
C LYS A 41 -1.58 -10.47 17.69
N SER A 42 -1.18 -10.15 16.47
CA SER A 42 -1.60 -10.90 15.27
C SER A 42 -0.92 -12.27 15.14
N GLY A 43 0.22 -12.46 15.81
CA GLY A 43 1.07 -13.64 15.63
C GLY A 43 1.81 -13.69 14.29
N ALA A 44 1.68 -12.64 13.44
CA ALA A 44 2.31 -12.63 12.13
C ALA A 44 3.84 -12.43 12.22
N PHE A 45 4.28 -11.63 13.18
CA PHE A 45 5.68 -11.27 13.37
C PHE A 45 6.01 -11.07 14.85
N GLU A 46 7.28 -11.27 15.18
CA GLU A 46 7.90 -10.82 16.41
C GLU A 46 8.82 -9.63 16.14
N ALA A 47 8.83 -8.66 17.05
CA ALA A 47 9.74 -7.52 16.94
C ALA A 47 11.21 -7.98 17.05
N SER A 48 12.10 -7.33 16.31
CA SER A 48 13.53 -7.65 16.31
C SER A 48 14.36 -6.38 16.12
N ASP A 49 15.69 -6.49 16.09
CA ASP A 49 16.56 -5.34 15.83
C ASP A 49 16.25 -4.66 14.50
N LYS A 50 15.74 -5.40 13.51
CA LYS A 50 15.39 -4.91 12.18
C LYS A 50 13.88 -4.71 11.97
N LEU A 51 13.04 -5.10 12.90
CA LEU A 51 11.58 -5.00 12.78
C LEU A 51 10.98 -4.30 14.01
N ALA A 52 10.28 -3.19 13.76
CA ALA A 52 9.42 -2.53 14.72
C ALA A 52 7.95 -2.79 14.38
N LEU A 53 7.15 -3.13 15.39
CA LEU A 53 5.72 -3.35 15.26
C LEU A 53 4.98 -2.19 15.94
N VAL A 54 4.06 -1.56 15.22
CA VAL A 54 3.28 -0.42 15.74
C VAL A 54 1.78 -0.71 15.63
N ASP A 55 1.13 -0.89 16.76
CA ASP A 55 -0.32 -1.01 16.83
C ASP A 55 -1.01 0.35 16.64
N GLY A 56 -2.14 0.34 15.96
CA GLY A 56 -3.02 1.49 15.81
C GLY A 56 -3.66 1.58 14.42
N ASN A 57 -4.72 2.39 14.37
CA ASN A 57 -5.40 2.67 13.13
C ASN A 57 -4.59 3.69 12.31
N ALA A 58 -4.16 3.32 11.10
CA ALA A 58 -3.39 4.19 10.20
C ALA A 58 -4.13 5.49 9.82
N ALA A 59 -5.47 5.50 9.92
CA ALA A 59 -6.30 6.68 9.71
C ALA A 59 -6.19 7.74 10.83
N GLU A 60 -5.51 7.43 11.93
CA GLU A 60 -5.31 8.37 13.03
C GLU A 60 -3.95 9.05 12.90
N ALA A 61 -3.94 10.38 12.90
CA ALA A 61 -2.70 11.18 12.83
C ALA A 61 -1.71 10.81 13.96
N ALA A 62 -2.23 10.50 15.16
CA ALA A 62 -1.40 10.04 16.28
C ALA A 62 -0.71 8.70 16.00
N THR A 63 -1.38 7.77 15.33
CA THR A 63 -0.77 6.49 14.90
C THR A 63 0.29 6.73 13.83
N ALA A 64 0.01 7.58 12.84
CA ALA A 64 0.99 7.94 11.82
C ALA A 64 2.25 8.57 12.43
N ALA A 65 2.09 9.44 13.43
CA ALA A 65 3.22 10.01 14.17
C ALA A 65 4.05 8.93 14.89
N LYS A 66 3.40 7.95 15.55
CA LYS A 66 4.09 6.82 16.22
C LYS A 66 4.87 5.96 15.21
N ILE A 67 4.30 5.70 14.03
CA ILE A 67 4.96 4.94 12.97
C ILE A 67 6.22 5.67 12.49
N ALA A 68 6.10 6.97 12.21
CA ALA A 68 7.22 7.79 11.76
C ALA A 68 8.31 7.91 12.85
N GLU A 69 7.93 8.07 14.12
CA GLU A 69 8.87 8.12 15.23
C GLU A 69 9.57 6.78 15.45
N ALA A 70 8.87 5.65 15.30
CA ALA A 70 9.50 4.32 15.37
C ALA A 70 10.57 4.14 14.28
N ALA A 71 10.29 4.61 13.05
CA ALA A 71 11.25 4.55 11.94
C ALA A 71 12.47 5.45 12.22
N LYS A 72 12.21 6.71 12.58
CA LYS A 72 13.25 7.69 12.84
C LYS A 72 14.05 7.39 14.11
N GLY A 73 13.37 7.09 15.22
CA GLY A 73 14.01 6.89 16.52
C GLY A 73 14.77 5.58 16.61
N LYS A 74 14.26 4.48 16.03
CA LYS A 74 14.93 3.17 16.07
C LYS A 74 15.95 3.00 14.94
N PHE A 75 15.64 3.46 13.73
CA PHE A 75 16.41 3.15 12.53
C PHE A 75 17.10 4.38 11.89
N GLY A 76 16.71 5.59 12.28
CA GLY A 76 17.34 6.82 11.84
C GLY A 76 16.85 7.38 10.51
N SER A 77 16.06 6.64 9.73
CA SER A 77 15.61 7.08 8.41
C SER A 77 14.22 6.58 8.04
N ILE A 78 13.65 7.20 7.00
CA ILE A 78 12.50 6.69 6.22
C ILE A 78 12.92 6.75 4.76
N ASP A 79 13.17 5.59 4.13
CA ASP A 79 13.64 5.49 2.75
C ASP A 79 12.55 4.95 1.82
N ALA A 80 11.62 4.17 2.36
CA ALA A 80 10.47 3.65 1.63
C ALA A 80 9.20 3.69 2.48
N LEU A 81 8.07 4.01 1.84
CA LEU A 81 6.73 3.89 2.43
C LEU A 81 5.84 3.09 1.48
N VAL A 82 5.20 2.04 1.98
CA VAL A 82 4.13 1.36 1.25
C VAL A 82 2.80 1.60 1.95
N ASN A 83 1.93 2.36 1.29
CA ASN A 83 0.55 2.59 1.69
C ASN A 83 -0.30 1.40 1.25
N ASN A 84 -0.27 0.33 2.05
CA ASN A 84 -0.98 -0.91 1.77
C ASN A 84 -2.27 -1.05 2.60
N ALA A 85 -2.38 -0.42 3.77
CA ALA A 85 -3.63 -0.44 4.53
C ALA A 85 -4.79 0.09 3.69
N GLY A 86 -5.86 -0.70 3.59
CA GLY A 86 -7.02 -0.34 2.80
C GLY A 86 -8.19 -1.28 3.03
N ILE A 87 -9.38 -0.80 2.70
CA ILE A 87 -10.61 -1.59 2.68
C ILE A 87 -11.30 -1.48 1.34
N TYR A 88 -12.03 -2.52 0.99
CA TYR A 88 -12.88 -2.59 -0.19
C TYR A 88 -14.13 -3.39 0.15
N PHE A 89 -15.26 -2.97 -0.35
CA PHE A 89 -16.50 -3.72 -0.39
C PHE A 89 -17.37 -3.25 -1.54
N SER A 90 -18.20 -4.17 -2.08
CA SER A 90 -19.03 -3.96 -3.25
C SER A 90 -20.49 -3.87 -2.84
N LYS A 91 -21.20 -2.82 -3.30
CA LYS A 91 -22.65 -2.62 -3.16
C LYS A 91 -23.19 -1.93 -4.42
N HIS A 92 -24.51 -2.02 -4.69
CA HIS A 92 -25.11 -1.10 -5.65
C HIS A 92 -24.92 0.35 -5.19
N PHE A 93 -24.75 1.26 -6.15
CA PHE A 93 -24.44 2.66 -5.83
C PHE A 93 -25.46 3.30 -4.89
N THR A 94 -26.75 2.96 -5.06
CA THR A 94 -27.87 3.46 -4.24
C THR A 94 -27.90 2.91 -2.82
N ASP A 95 -27.16 1.81 -2.55
CA ASP A 95 -27.18 1.10 -1.25
C ASP A 95 -26.01 1.49 -0.35
N TYR A 96 -25.10 2.32 -0.86
CA TYR A 96 -24.00 2.86 -0.02
C TYR A 96 -24.54 3.90 0.94
N THR A 97 -24.20 3.74 2.21
CA THR A 97 -24.53 4.69 3.27
C THR A 97 -23.45 5.76 3.43
N VAL A 98 -23.76 6.80 4.20
CA VAL A 98 -22.76 7.83 4.58
C VAL A 98 -21.64 7.21 5.42
N GLU A 99 -21.95 6.22 6.25
CA GLU A 99 -20.99 5.48 7.08
C GLU A 99 -20.05 4.64 6.22
N ASP A 100 -20.55 4.01 5.14
CA ASP A 100 -19.73 3.30 4.17
C ASP A 100 -18.69 4.25 3.51
N LEU A 101 -19.16 5.40 3.02
CA LEU A 101 -18.28 6.41 2.44
C LEU A 101 -17.24 6.91 3.45
N ARG A 102 -17.66 7.24 4.67
CA ARG A 102 -16.76 7.69 5.74
C ARG A 102 -15.71 6.64 6.06
N SER A 103 -16.08 5.35 6.11
CA SER A 103 -15.15 4.25 6.37
C SER A 103 -14.11 4.12 5.26
N LEU A 104 -14.53 4.21 3.99
CA LEU A 104 -13.63 4.18 2.84
C LEU A 104 -12.67 5.38 2.84
N VAL A 105 -13.18 6.59 3.09
CA VAL A 105 -12.36 7.81 3.17
C VAL A 105 -11.37 7.71 4.31
N SER A 106 -11.82 7.31 5.51
CA SER A 106 -10.96 7.22 6.67
C SER A 106 -9.80 6.25 6.43
N VAL A 107 -10.09 5.01 6.05
CA VAL A 107 -9.02 4.00 5.92
C VAL A 107 -8.15 4.25 4.68
N ASN A 108 -8.77 4.53 3.51
CA ASN A 108 -8.03 4.59 2.25
C ASN A 108 -7.37 5.96 2.00
N ILE A 109 -7.95 7.06 2.52
CA ILE A 109 -7.43 8.42 2.25
C ILE A 109 -6.71 9.00 3.48
N GLU A 110 -7.35 9.05 4.66
CA GLU A 110 -6.68 9.57 5.87
C GLU A 110 -5.51 8.68 6.25
N GLY A 111 -5.66 7.34 6.15
CA GLY A 111 -4.60 6.37 6.39
C GLY A 111 -3.39 6.51 5.45
N PHE A 112 -3.63 6.97 4.21
CA PHE A 112 -2.57 7.36 3.28
C PHE A 112 -1.99 8.73 3.65
N LEU A 113 -2.84 9.73 3.85
CA LEU A 113 -2.45 11.14 3.96
C LEU A 113 -1.48 11.37 5.11
N PHE A 114 -1.85 10.96 6.32
CA PHE A 114 -1.07 11.30 7.51
C PHE A 114 0.32 10.70 7.48
N ILE A 115 0.44 9.40 7.19
CA ILE A 115 1.78 8.77 7.19
C ILE A 115 2.63 9.24 6.00
N THR A 116 2.02 9.54 4.84
CA THR A 116 2.73 10.09 3.69
C THR A 116 3.30 11.47 3.97
N GLN A 117 2.56 12.33 4.67
CA GLN A 117 3.08 13.64 5.10
C GLN A 117 4.30 13.50 6.02
N PHE A 118 4.27 12.59 6.98
CA PHE A 118 5.42 12.33 7.86
C PHE A 118 6.61 11.77 7.09
N ALA A 119 6.38 10.83 6.19
CA ALA A 119 7.44 10.22 5.38
C ALA A 119 8.12 11.26 4.47
N ILE A 120 7.35 12.07 3.75
CA ILE A 120 7.89 13.11 2.87
C ILE A 120 8.68 14.14 3.70
N LYS A 121 8.15 14.63 4.81
CA LYS A 121 8.88 15.57 5.69
C LYS A 121 10.23 15.01 6.13
N GLN A 122 10.27 13.73 6.51
CA GLN A 122 11.52 13.08 6.91
C GLN A 122 12.47 12.90 5.72
N MET A 123 11.98 12.46 4.55
CA MET A 123 12.78 12.32 3.32
C MET A 123 13.40 13.67 2.88
N LEU A 124 12.67 14.76 3.02
CA LEU A 124 13.17 16.13 2.74
C LEU A 124 14.29 16.53 3.73
N VAL A 125 14.16 16.20 5.00
CA VAL A 125 15.22 16.48 6.01
C VAL A 125 16.45 15.63 5.74
N GLN A 126 16.28 14.36 5.36
CA GLN A 126 17.39 13.44 5.05
C GLN A 126 18.16 13.83 3.79
N LYS A 127 17.52 14.46 2.80
CA LYS A 127 18.08 14.83 1.49
C LYS A 127 18.65 13.63 0.70
N THR A 128 18.19 12.43 0.99
CA THR A 128 18.61 11.18 0.31
C THR A 128 17.58 10.69 -0.71
N GLY A 129 16.49 11.45 -0.89
CA GLY A 129 15.34 10.99 -1.65
C GLY A 129 14.53 9.94 -0.91
N GLY A 130 13.72 9.18 -1.63
CA GLY A 130 12.90 8.12 -1.08
C GLY A 130 11.94 7.51 -2.09
N SER A 131 11.18 6.53 -1.67
CA SER A 131 10.16 5.87 -2.51
C SER A 131 8.84 5.71 -1.75
N ILE A 132 7.74 6.09 -2.39
CA ILE A 132 6.38 5.88 -1.87
C ILE A 132 5.63 5.02 -2.89
N VAL A 133 5.02 3.93 -2.44
CA VAL A 133 4.19 3.07 -3.29
C VAL A 133 2.80 2.94 -2.67
N ASN A 134 1.78 3.30 -3.46
CA ASN A 134 0.38 3.22 -3.07
C ASN A 134 -0.27 1.96 -3.66
N ILE A 135 -1.17 1.32 -2.92
CA ILE A 135 -1.95 0.19 -3.43
C ILE A 135 -3.32 0.69 -3.88
N THR A 136 -3.56 0.64 -5.20
CA THR A 136 -4.82 1.01 -5.82
C THR A 136 -5.62 -0.22 -6.25
N THR A 137 -6.16 -0.28 -7.43
CA THR A 137 -6.84 -1.44 -8.02
C THR A 137 -7.05 -1.23 -9.50
N THR A 138 -6.98 -2.29 -10.29
CA THR A 138 -7.29 -2.27 -11.72
C THR A 138 -8.70 -1.78 -12.04
N LEU A 139 -9.64 -1.88 -11.09
CA LEU A 139 -11.04 -1.41 -11.27
C LEU A 139 -11.15 0.11 -11.47
N VAL A 140 -10.11 0.90 -11.19
CA VAL A 140 -10.09 2.34 -11.48
C VAL A 140 -10.08 2.58 -12.98
N ASP A 141 -9.21 1.89 -13.69
CA ASP A 141 -9.04 2.06 -15.13
C ASP A 141 -9.99 1.16 -15.92
N HIS A 142 -10.35 -0.01 -15.37
CA HIS A 142 -11.18 -1.00 -16.05
C HIS A 142 -12.30 -1.56 -15.17
N PRO A 143 -13.45 -0.87 -15.07
CA PRO A 143 -14.63 -1.38 -14.37
C PRO A 143 -15.14 -2.69 -15.01
N ILE A 144 -15.50 -3.66 -14.18
CA ILE A 144 -16.00 -4.97 -14.63
C ILE A 144 -17.51 -5.03 -14.44
N ALA A 145 -18.23 -5.42 -15.48
CA ALA A 145 -19.68 -5.60 -15.41
C ALA A 145 -20.05 -6.62 -14.31
N GLY A 146 -21.02 -6.28 -13.46
CA GLY A 146 -21.43 -7.09 -12.32
C GLY A 146 -20.60 -6.88 -11.05
N ILE A 147 -19.51 -6.10 -11.08
CA ILE A 147 -18.74 -5.71 -9.89
C ILE A 147 -19.08 -4.27 -9.53
N ASN A 148 -19.98 -4.10 -8.55
CA ASN A 148 -20.50 -2.78 -8.15
C ASN A 148 -19.50 -2.07 -7.21
N SER A 149 -18.57 -1.30 -7.75
CA SER A 149 -17.45 -0.72 -7.02
C SER A 149 -17.35 0.81 -7.10
N ALA A 150 -18.37 1.51 -7.56
CA ALA A 150 -18.31 2.95 -7.83
C ALA A 150 -17.80 3.79 -6.63
N VAL A 151 -18.31 3.53 -5.41
CA VAL A 151 -17.90 4.33 -4.24
C VAL A 151 -16.47 4.02 -3.78
N PRO A 152 -16.00 2.76 -3.70
CA PRO A 152 -14.56 2.49 -3.51
C PRO A 152 -13.65 3.17 -4.52
N MET A 153 -14.08 3.34 -5.79
CA MET A 153 -13.26 4.00 -6.82
C MET A 153 -13.08 5.50 -6.57
N ILE A 154 -13.94 6.17 -5.80
CA ILE A 154 -13.71 7.55 -5.35
C ILE A 154 -12.38 7.64 -4.58
N THR A 155 -12.11 6.69 -3.70
CA THR A 155 -10.88 6.68 -2.90
C THR A 155 -9.69 6.12 -3.67
N LYS A 156 -9.85 5.03 -4.39
CA LYS A 156 -8.76 4.37 -5.14
C LYS A 156 -8.31 5.18 -6.36
N GLY A 157 -9.25 5.76 -7.11
CA GLY A 157 -8.94 6.70 -8.20
C GLY A 157 -8.29 7.99 -7.68
N GLY A 158 -8.74 8.48 -6.51
CA GLY A 158 -8.07 9.59 -5.82
C GLY A 158 -6.61 9.29 -5.49
N LEU A 159 -6.29 8.06 -5.05
CA LEU A 159 -4.91 7.64 -4.80
C LEU A 159 -4.05 7.61 -6.07
N GLU A 160 -4.62 7.26 -7.23
CA GLU A 160 -3.88 7.32 -8.49
C GLU A 160 -3.61 8.75 -8.93
N ALA A 161 -4.61 9.62 -8.83
CA ALA A 161 -4.44 11.03 -9.16
C ALA A 161 -3.38 11.69 -8.27
N VAL A 162 -3.43 11.48 -6.95
CA VAL A 162 -2.45 12.04 -6.02
C VAL A 162 -1.05 11.42 -6.18
N THR A 163 -0.95 10.16 -6.60
CA THR A 163 0.34 9.51 -6.94
C THR A 163 1.08 10.32 -8.00
N ARG A 164 0.41 10.63 -9.12
CA ARG A 164 0.99 11.43 -10.21
C ARG A 164 1.31 12.87 -9.77
N SER A 165 0.45 13.47 -8.95
CA SER A 165 0.66 14.83 -8.43
C SER A 165 1.89 14.91 -7.52
N LEU A 166 2.00 14.01 -6.54
CA LEU A 166 3.15 13.99 -5.63
C LEU A 166 4.45 13.60 -6.34
N ALA A 167 4.38 12.73 -7.36
CA ALA A 167 5.54 12.39 -8.17
C ALA A 167 6.15 13.63 -8.84
N MET A 168 5.32 14.52 -9.38
CA MET A 168 5.76 15.79 -9.98
C MET A 168 6.22 16.79 -8.94
N GLU A 169 5.51 16.90 -7.81
CA GLU A 169 5.81 17.86 -6.75
C GLU A 169 7.20 17.62 -6.12
N TYR A 170 7.57 16.34 -5.93
CA TYR A 170 8.80 15.98 -5.20
C TYR A 170 9.90 15.34 -6.08
N ALA A 171 9.75 15.33 -7.41
CA ALA A 171 10.75 14.74 -8.31
C ALA A 171 12.15 15.34 -8.14
N LYS A 172 12.24 16.66 -8.00
CA LYS A 172 13.53 17.37 -7.85
C LYS A 172 14.24 17.05 -6.53
N GLN A 173 13.50 16.60 -5.53
CA GLN A 173 14.05 16.15 -4.24
C GLN A 173 14.42 14.66 -4.24
N GLY A 174 14.26 13.97 -5.37
CA GLY A 174 14.56 12.56 -5.50
C GLY A 174 13.55 11.65 -4.79
N ILE A 175 12.36 12.17 -4.43
CA ILE A 175 11.27 11.37 -3.85
C ILE A 175 10.38 10.88 -4.99
N ARG A 176 10.33 9.57 -5.16
CA ARG A 176 9.53 8.91 -6.19
C ARG A 176 8.20 8.44 -5.58
N VAL A 177 7.11 8.62 -6.31
CA VAL A 177 5.79 8.19 -5.87
C VAL A 177 5.14 7.43 -7.01
N ASN A 178 4.80 6.17 -6.74
CA ASN A 178 4.20 5.25 -7.70
C ASN A 178 3.00 4.53 -7.08
N ALA A 179 2.25 3.82 -7.89
CA ALA A 179 1.17 2.94 -7.44
C ALA A 179 1.31 1.55 -8.07
N VAL A 180 0.81 0.54 -7.36
CA VAL A 180 0.49 -0.76 -7.92
C VAL A 180 -1.02 -0.88 -7.95
N ALA A 181 -1.57 -1.29 -9.09
CA ALA A 181 -2.98 -1.59 -9.30
C ALA A 181 -3.17 -3.11 -9.42
N PRO A 182 -3.44 -3.81 -8.32
CA PRO A 182 -3.70 -5.25 -8.36
C PRO A 182 -5.06 -5.54 -9.01
N GLY A 183 -5.14 -6.69 -9.68
CA GLY A 183 -6.40 -7.37 -9.90
C GLY A 183 -6.84 -8.12 -8.64
N ILE A 184 -7.37 -9.33 -8.82
CA ILE A 184 -7.77 -10.19 -7.72
C ILE A 184 -6.55 -10.94 -7.21
N VAL A 185 -6.29 -10.84 -5.90
CA VAL A 185 -5.12 -11.44 -5.24
C VAL A 185 -5.58 -12.44 -4.18
N ASP A 186 -4.96 -13.60 -4.09
CA ASP A 186 -5.28 -14.62 -3.08
C ASP A 186 -4.84 -14.16 -1.68
N THR A 187 -5.72 -13.45 -1.01
CA THR A 187 -5.53 -12.86 0.31
C THR A 187 -6.73 -13.16 1.21
N PRO A 188 -6.65 -12.92 2.53
CA PRO A 188 -7.79 -13.02 3.42
C PRO A 188 -9.00 -12.17 3.02
N MET A 189 -8.84 -11.14 2.19
CA MET A 189 -9.93 -10.32 1.66
C MET A 189 -10.90 -11.16 0.81
N HIS A 190 -10.39 -12.13 0.06
CA HIS A 190 -11.14 -13.01 -0.84
C HIS A 190 -11.35 -14.44 -0.32
N LYS A 191 -11.16 -14.64 0.98
CA LYS A 191 -11.18 -15.99 1.56
C LYS A 191 -12.54 -16.71 1.43
N ASN A 192 -13.65 -15.93 1.38
CA ASN A 192 -15.01 -16.45 1.29
C ASN A 192 -15.60 -16.36 -0.13
N ASP A 193 -14.86 -15.79 -1.08
CA ASP A 193 -15.33 -15.61 -2.45
C ASP A 193 -15.13 -16.89 -3.27
N PRO A 194 -16.04 -17.22 -4.21
CA PRO A 194 -15.91 -18.40 -5.06
C PRO A 194 -14.69 -18.27 -5.98
N LYS A 195 -13.61 -19.00 -5.68
CA LYS A 195 -12.32 -18.86 -6.41
C LYS A 195 -12.44 -19.10 -7.91
N ASP A 196 -13.28 -20.03 -8.34
CA ASP A 196 -13.47 -20.32 -9.76
C ASP A 196 -14.15 -19.15 -10.50
N PHE A 197 -15.08 -18.46 -9.84
CA PHE A 197 -15.63 -17.20 -10.37
C PHE A 197 -14.56 -16.10 -10.43
N LEU A 198 -13.77 -15.93 -9.37
CA LEU A 198 -12.71 -14.90 -9.34
C LEU A 198 -11.68 -15.09 -10.46
N LYS A 199 -11.29 -16.32 -10.79
CA LYS A 199 -10.40 -16.64 -11.91
C LYS A 199 -10.94 -16.14 -13.24
N THR A 200 -12.26 -16.20 -13.43
CA THR A 200 -12.88 -15.74 -14.69
C THR A 200 -12.80 -14.24 -14.89
N LEU A 201 -12.53 -13.46 -13.85
CA LEU A 201 -12.42 -12.00 -13.92
C LEU A 201 -11.05 -11.52 -14.41
N GLN A 202 -10.05 -12.41 -14.47
CA GLN A 202 -8.72 -12.10 -14.99
C GLN A 202 -8.48 -12.86 -16.29
N PRO A 203 -8.05 -12.19 -17.38
CA PRO A 203 -7.82 -12.83 -18.69
C PRO A 203 -6.86 -14.01 -18.66
N MET A 204 -5.84 -14.00 -17.80
CA MET A 204 -4.94 -15.15 -17.62
C MET A 204 -5.58 -16.36 -16.93
N GLY A 205 -6.85 -16.26 -16.49
CA GLY A 205 -7.61 -17.37 -15.91
C GLY A 205 -7.14 -17.83 -14.53
N GLN A 206 -6.40 -17.02 -13.82
CA GLN A 206 -5.89 -17.34 -12.48
C GLN A 206 -5.88 -16.13 -11.56
N ILE A 207 -6.05 -16.35 -10.26
CA ILE A 207 -5.94 -15.33 -9.22
C ILE A 207 -4.44 -15.06 -9.00
N SER A 208 -4.05 -13.78 -8.87
CA SER A 208 -2.66 -13.41 -8.59
C SER A 208 -2.22 -13.92 -7.20
N ASP A 209 -0.98 -14.35 -7.10
CA ASP A 209 -0.36 -14.67 -5.82
C ASP A 209 0.12 -13.38 -5.13
N VAL A 210 0.16 -13.35 -3.82
CA VAL A 210 0.73 -12.26 -3.02
C VAL A 210 2.16 -11.92 -3.48
N LYS A 211 2.96 -12.93 -3.84
CA LYS A 211 4.34 -12.73 -4.31
C LYS A 211 4.44 -11.86 -5.56
N ASP A 212 3.45 -11.91 -6.47
CA ASP A 212 3.46 -11.16 -7.72
C ASP A 212 3.30 -9.67 -7.42
N ILE A 213 2.40 -9.33 -6.51
CA ILE A 213 2.19 -7.94 -6.06
C ILE A 213 3.40 -7.43 -5.28
N VAL A 214 3.96 -8.26 -4.40
CA VAL A 214 5.17 -7.94 -3.63
C VAL A 214 6.35 -7.65 -4.56
N ALA A 215 6.56 -8.45 -5.61
CA ALA A 215 7.62 -8.24 -6.58
C ALA A 215 7.49 -6.90 -7.32
N ALA A 216 6.27 -6.52 -7.72
CA ALA A 216 5.99 -5.25 -8.36
C ALA A 216 6.26 -4.06 -7.42
N ILE A 217 5.84 -4.14 -6.16
CA ILE A 217 6.06 -3.08 -5.17
C ILE A 217 7.55 -2.91 -4.87
N VAL A 218 8.28 -4.01 -4.71
CA VAL A 218 9.74 -3.98 -4.52
C VAL A 218 10.42 -3.36 -5.73
N TYR A 219 10.03 -3.76 -6.96
CA TYR A 219 10.54 -3.15 -8.18
C TYR A 219 10.34 -1.62 -8.18
N LEU A 220 9.14 -1.13 -7.94
CA LEU A 220 8.86 0.31 -7.89
C LEU A 220 9.60 1.01 -6.74
N THR A 221 9.84 0.32 -5.63
CA THR A 221 10.60 0.85 -4.51
C THR A 221 12.09 1.03 -4.87
N GLU A 222 12.67 0.14 -5.65
CA GLU A 222 14.10 0.11 -5.98
C GLU A 222 14.45 0.73 -7.34
N ALA A 223 13.47 0.85 -8.26
CA ALA A 223 13.66 1.39 -9.61
C ALA A 223 13.88 2.92 -9.59
N GLY A 224 15.12 3.36 -9.64
CA GLY A 224 15.54 4.75 -9.42
C GLY A 224 15.01 5.80 -10.41
N GLN A 225 14.53 5.41 -11.59
CA GLN A 225 14.03 6.30 -12.65
C GLN A 225 12.52 6.17 -12.90
N VAL A 226 11.79 5.44 -12.04
CA VAL A 226 10.34 5.25 -12.17
C VAL A 226 9.63 6.10 -11.13
N THR A 227 8.82 7.06 -11.58
CA THR A 227 7.96 7.91 -10.73
C THR A 227 6.70 8.32 -11.49
N GLY A 228 5.56 8.41 -10.79
CA GLY A 228 4.25 8.72 -11.38
C GLY A 228 3.58 7.54 -12.07
N GLU A 229 4.17 6.34 -12.00
CA GLU A 229 3.67 5.12 -12.64
C GLU A 229 2.54 4.48 -11.82
N VAL A 230 1.56 3.89 -12.53
CA VAL A 230 0.56 2.97 -11.99
C VAL A 230 0.78 1.61 -12.65
N LEU A 231 1.47 0.72 -11.95
CA LEU A 231 1.83 -0.60 -12.47
C LEU A 231 0.70 -1.61 -12.21
N HIS A 232 0.08 -2.09 -13.27
CA HIS A 232 -0.97 -3.12 -13.18
C HIS A 232 -0.36 -4.51 -12.98
N VAL A 233 -0.89 -5.22 -11.98
CA VAL A 233 -0.55 -6.63 -11.69
C VAL A 233 -1.87 -7.39 -11.53
N ASP A 234 -2.52 -7.71 -12.64
CA ASP A 234 -3.93 -8.06 -12.69
C ASP A 234 -4.28 -9.17 -13.72
N GLY A 235 -3.26 -9.85 -14.23
CA GLY A 235 -3.47 -10.90 -15.23
C GLY A 235 -4.09 -10.40 -16.55
N GLY A 236 -3.89 -9.09 -16.87
CA GLY A 236 -4.38 -8.46 -18.08
C GLY A 236 -5.78 -7.86 -17.97
N ALA A 237 -6.36 -7.80 -16.76
CA ALA A 237 -7.73 -7.30 -16.58
C ALA A 237 -7.92 -5.85 -17.05
N HIS A 238 -6.91 -4.99 -16.91
CA HIS A 238 -6.99 -3.58 -17.31
C HIS A 238 -6.98 -3.35 -18.82
N VAL A 239 -6.54 -4.30 -19.65
CA VAL A 239 -6.52 -4.14 -21.13
C VAL A 239 -7.79 -4.64 -21.80
N GLY A 240 -8.76 -5.10 -21.03
CA GLY A 240 -10.07 -5.51 -21.51
C GLY A 240 -10.26 -7.03 -21.58
N LYS A 241 -11.55 -7.42 -21.67
CA LYS A 241 -12.00 -8.80 -21.82
C LYS A 241 -13.03 -8.88 -22.96
#